data_61e5ef86597c4a34d75d969bb9377567
#
_entry.id   61e5ef86597c4a34d75d969bb9377567
#
_cell.length_a   1.000
_cell.length_b   1.000
_cell.length_c   1.000
_cell.angle_alpha   90.00
_cell.angle_beta   90.00
_cell.angle_gamma   90.00
#
_symmetry.space_group_name_H-M   'P 1'
#
loop_
_entity.id
_entity.type
_entity.pdbx_description
1 polymer ?
#
loop_
_entity_poly.entity_id
_entity_poly.type
_entity_poly.pdbx_seq_one_letter_code
_entity_poly.pdbx_strand_id
1 'polypeptide(L)'
;KPFSLSVLHARIENLLSTRERMTKNFKKQLVFEAQELNYTSLDEEFLQQAIDCVHRHLDDPDFGQTQFVEELHTTKSTSFRKLKSLTGLSFSSFVRNIRMKAACRIMEEKKQVKISEVAYAVGYNDPRYFTNCFKKEIGMMPGEYLEKFVTK
;
A
#
# COMPACT_ATOMS: atom_id res chain seq x y z
N LYS A 1 12.50 16.07 12.75
CA LYS A 1 11.77 15.79 11.55
C LYS A 1 10.30 16.08 11.72
N PRO A 2 9.66 16.70 10.76
CA PRO A 2 8.24 16.99 10.87
C PRO A 2 7.36 15.75 10.89
N PHE A 3 7.82 14.64 10.29
CA PHE A 3 7.11 13.40 10.42
C PHE A 3 8.09 12.24 10.40
N SER A 4 7.64 11.10 10.87
CA SER A 4 8.45 9.90 10.93
C SER A 4 7.70 8.76 10.26
N LEU A 5 8.45 7.70 9.97
CA LEU A 5 7.88 6.49 9.39
C LEU A 5 6.77 5.94 10.27
N SER A 6 6.96 5.96 11.59
CA SER A 6 5.95 5.42 12.49
C SER A 6 4.65 6.21 12.46
N VAL A 7 4.73 7.54 12.31
CA VAL A 7 3.54 8.36 12.21
C VAL A 7 2.76 8.03 10.95
N LEU A 8 3.47 7.92 9.82
CA LEU A 8 2.82 7.58 8.56
C LEU A 8 2.19 6.18 8.62
N HIS A 9 2.90 5.23 9.21
CA HIS A 9 2.38 3.86 9.38
C HIS A 9 1.12 3.84 10.22
N ALA A 10 1.10 4.61 11.33
CA ALA A 10 -0.08 4.66 12.17
C ALA A 10 -1.29 5.19 11.41
N ARG A 11 -1.10 6.19 10.57
CA ARG A 11 -2.19 6.74 9.78
C ARG A 11 -2.69 5.75 8.74
N ILE A 12 -1.78 5.02 8.12
CA ILE A 12 -2.14 3.99 7.16
C ILE A 12 -2.94 2.90 7.85
N GLU A 13 -2.52 2.49 9.05
CA GLU A 13 -3.24 1.48 9.81
C GLU A 13 -4.63 1.97 10.23
N ASN A 14 -4.75 3.23 10.58
CA ASN A 14 -6.04 3.80 10.91
C ASN A 14 -6.99 3.75 9.73
N LEU A 15 -6.48 3.96 8.53
CA LEU A 15 -7.29 3.84 7.32
C LEU A 15 -7.80 2.43 7.16
N LEU A 16 -7.00 1.43 7.52
CA LEU A 16 -7.42 0.03 7.43
C LEU A 16 -8.57 -0.28 8.36
N SER A 17 -8.64 0.36 9.50
CA SER A 17 -9.74 0.12 10.43
C SER A 17 -11.03 0.83 10.03
N THR A 18 -10.96 1.71 9.03
CA THR A 18 -12.11 2.46 8.54
C THR A 18 -12.45 1.95 7.15
N ARG A 19 -13.22 0.88 7.11
CA ARG A 19 -13.39 0.07 5.89
C ARG A 19 -13.85 0.82 4.66
N GLU A 20 -14.84 1.68 4.80
CA GLU A 20 -15.37 2.39 3.66
C GLU A 20 -14.40 3.35 3.03
N ARG A 21 -13.28 3.60 3.66
CA ARG A 21 -12.28 4.54 3.14
C ARG A 21 -11.10 3.90 2.49
N MET A 22 -10.98 2.58 2.60
CA MET A 22 -9.74 1.93 2.18
C MET A 22 -9.36 2.22 0.74
N THR A 23 -10.31 2.18 -0.17
CA THR A 23 -10.03 2.42 -1.57
C THR A 23 -10.07 3.88 -1.93
N LYS A 24 -11.13 4.55 -1.49
CA LYS A 24 -11.35 5.93 -1.88
C LYS A 24 -10.29 6.86 -1.35
N ASN A 25 -9.89 6.63 -0.12
CA ASN A 25 -9.17 7.65 0.61
C ASN A 25 -7.71 7.36 0.85
N PHE A 26 -7.20 6.21 0.43
CA PHE A 26 -5.78 5.93 0.64
C PHE A 26 -4.92 6.94 -0.12
N LYS A 27 -5.16 7.11 -1.41
CA LYS A 27 -4.43 8.09 -2.19
C LYS A 27 -4.66 9.50 -1.69
N LYS A 28 -5.92 9.81 -1.43
CA LYS A 28 -6.31 11.10 -0.94
C LYS A 28 -5.63 11.42 0.38
N GLN A 29 -5.55 10.41 1.25
CA GLN A 29 -4.93 10.58 2.55
C GLN A 29 -3.45 10.86 2.41
N LEU A 30 -2.75 10.16 1.53
CA LEU A 30 -1.33 10.42 1.32
C LEU A 30 -1.09 11.81 0.76
N VAL A 31 -1.92 12.23 -0.18
CA VAL A 31 -1.81 13.57 -0.74
C VAL A 31 -2.08 14.63 0.33
N PHE A 32 -3.09 14.38 1.17
CA PHE A 32 -3.38 15.29 2.26
C PHE A 32 -2.21 15.40 3.23
N GLU A 33 -1.60 14.28 3.56
CA GLU A 33 -0.41 14.29 4.42
C GLU A 33 0.71 15.09 3.78
N ALA A 34 0.88 14.92 2.48
CA ALA A 34 1.89 15.67 1.76
C ALA A 34 1.66 17.16 1.87
N GLN A 35 0.40 17.58 1.74
CA GLN A 35 0.05 18.98 1.87
C GLN A 35 0.32 19.51 3.27
N GLU A 36 0.00 18.72 4.27
CA GLU A 36 0.27 19.10 5.65
C GLU A 36 1.76 19.30 5.91
N LEU A 37 2.58 18.59 5.13
CA LEU A 37 4.02 18.68 5.27
C LEU A 37 4.65 19.66 4.29
N ASN A 38 3.81 20.46 3.65
CA ASN A 38 4.24 21.50 2.71
C ASN A 38 4.96 20.97 1.48
N TYR A 39 4.47 19.84 0.95
CA TYR A 39 5.00 19.31 -0.28
C TYR A 39 4.57 20.15 -1.46
N THR A 40 5.37 20.12 -2.53
CA THR A 40 5.03 20.83 -3.75
C THR A 40 3.97 20.08 -4.53
N SER A 41 3.36 20.78 -5.50
CA SER A 41 2.38 20.11 -6.37
C SER A 41 3.05 19.05 -7.25
N LEU A 42 4.31 19.23 -7.60
CA LEU A 42 5.07 18.21 -8.34
C LEU A 42 5.27 16.96 -7.49
N ASP A 43 5.50 17.15 -6.20
CA ASP A 43 5.64 16.01 -5.28
C ASP A 43 4.33 15.26 -5.15
N GLU A 44 3.21 15.97 -5.06
CA GLU A 44 1.90 15.35 -5.01
C GLU A 44 1.61 14.57 -6.28
N GLU A 45 1.98 15.14 -7.42
CA GLU A 45 1.80 14.47 -8.70
C GLU A 45 2.64 13.19 -8.79
N PHE A 46 3.89 13.27 -8.35
CA PHE A 46 4.75 12.10 -8.33
C PHE A 46 4.14 11.00 -7.47
N LEU A 47 3.69 11.36 -6.27
CA LEU A 47 3.11 10.40 -5.35
C LEU A 47 1.86 9.76 -5.92
N GLN A 48 1.01 10.56 -6.56
CA GLN A 48 -0.20 10.05 -7.20
C GLN A 48 0.15 9.07 -8.32
N GLN A 49 1.11 9.41 -9.15
CA GLN A 49 1.55 8.54 -10.23
C GLN A 49 2.16 7.25 -9.68
N ALA A 50 2.90 7.34 -8.59
CA ALA A 50 3.51 6.18 -7.96
C ALA A 50 2.43 5.21 -7.47
N ILE A 51 1.42 5.73 -6.80
CA ILE A 51 0.32 4.92 -6.30
C ILE A 51 -0.43 4.26 -7.46
N ASP A 52 -0.72 5.03 -8.49
CA ASP A 52 -1.44 4.51 -9.66
C ASP A 52 -0.64 3.41 -10.36
N CYS A 53 0.68 3.59 -10.45
CA CYS A 53 1.55 2.60 -11.05
C CYS A 53 1.47 1.27 -10.33
N VAL A 54 1.55 1.31 -9.00
CA VAL A 54 1.46 0.08 -8.20
C VAL A 54 0.10 -0.58 -8.39
N HIS A 55 -0.97 0.21 -8.45
CA HIS A 55 -2.29 -0.36 -8.65
C HIS A 55 -2.44 -1.02 -10.03
N ARG A 56 -1.80 -0.46 -11.05
CA ARG A 56 -1.85 -1.07 -12.39
C ARG A 56 -1.17 -2.44 -12.43
N HIS A 57 -0.20 -2.65 -11.56
CA HIS A 57 0.57 -3.90 -11.52
C HIS A 57 0.30 -4.69 -10.24
N LEU A 58 -0.88 -4.51 -9.68
CA LEU A 58 -1.19 -5.06 -8.37
C LEU A 58 -1.05 -6.57 -8.33
N ASP A 59 -1.51 -7.26 -9.36
CA ASP A 59 -1.51 -8.72 -9.39
C ASP A 59 -0.26 -9.32 -10.04
N ASP A 60 0.74 -8.49 -10.33
CA ASP A 60 1.97 -8.96 -10.97
C ASP A 60 3.03 -9.25 -9.92
N PRO A 61 3.36 -10.53 -9.67
CA PRO A 61 4.37 -10.85 -8.67
C PRO A 61 5.78 -10.44 -9.09
N ASP A 62 5.98 -10.18 -10.38
CA ASP A 62 7.29 -9.78 -10.90
C ASP A 62 7.45 -8.28 -11.01
N PHE A 63 6.44 -7.51 -10.61
CA PHE A 63 6.55 -6.07 -10.64
C PHE A 63 7.67 -5.61 -9.72
N GLY A 64 8.59 -4.83 -10.25
CA GLY A 64 9.74 -4.38 -9.51
C GLY A 64 10.08 -2.95 -9.79
N GLN A 65 11.17 -2.50 -9.18
CA GLN A 65 11.59 -1.11 -9.26
C GLN A 65 11.92 -0.69 -10.70
N THR A 66 12.42 -1.60 -11.52
CA THR A 66 12.75 -1.27 -12.91
C THR A 66 11.51 -0.82 -13.67
N GLN A 67 10.43 -1.58 -13.57
CA GLN A 67 9.18 -1.21 -14.23
C GLN A 67 8.63 0.09 -13.65
N PHE A 68 8.72 0.24 -12.35
CA PHE A 68 8.23 1.40 -11.64
C PHE A 68 8.89 2.69 -12.16
N VAL A 69 10.23 2.69 -12.20
CA VAL A 69 10.93 3.91 -12.63
C VAL A 69 10.76 4.18 -14.11
N GLU A 70 10.62 3.14 -14.92
CA GLU A 70 10.36 3.33 -16.33
C GLU A 70 9.00 4.00 -16.57
N GLU A 71 7.98 3.55 -15.87
CA GLU A 71 6.65 4.12 -16.03
C GLU A 71 6.58 5.56 -15.51
N LEU A 72 7.34 5.87 -14.49
CA LEU A 72 7.35 7.21 -13.94
C LEU A 72 8.39 8.12 -14.61
N HIS A 73 9.10 7.61 -15.60
CA HIS A 73 10.10 8.37 -16.34
C HIS A 73 11.15 8.99 -15.41
N THR A 74 11.67 8.17 -14.50
CA THR A 74 12.64 8.62 -13.52
C THR A 74 13.75 7.59 -13.39
N THR A 75 14.65 7.78 -12.44
CA THR A 75 15.73 6.85 -12.16
C THR A 75 15.53 6.20 -10.80
N LYS A 76 16.25 5.11 -10.57
CA LYS A 76 16.14 4.41 -9.28
C LYS A 76 16.54 5.32 -8.12
N SER A 77 17.62 6.09 -8.27
CA SER A 77 18.08 6.95 -7.19
C SER A 77 17.11 8.10 -6.93
N THR A 78 16.57 8.71 -7.98
CA THR A 78 15.59 9.80 -7.82
C THR A 78 14.31 9.26 -7.17
N SER A 79 13.84 8.12 -7.64
CA SER A 79 12.65 7.47 -7.10
C SER A 79 12.85 7.16 -5.61
N PHE A 80 14.00 6.59 -5.27
CA PHE A 80 14.29 6.26 -3.88
C PHE A 80 14.23 7.51 -2.99
N ARG A 81 14.91 8.58 -3.42
CA ARG A 81 14.93 9.81 -2.64
C ARG A 81 13.54 10.40 -2.45
N LYS A 82 12.76 10.43 -3.53
CA LYS A 82 11.43 11.02 -3.47
C LYS A 82 10.49 10.20 -2.60
N LEU A 83 10.48 8.88 -2.76
CA LEU A 83 9.62 8.04 -1.93
C LEU A 83 10.01 8.16 -0.47
N LYS A 84 11.29 8.12 -0.19
CA LYS A 84 11.76 8.20 1.20
C LYS A 84 11.41 9.55 1.81
N SER A 85 11.58 10.62 1.04
CA SER A 85 11.29 11.97 1.51
C SER A 85 9.80 12.19 1.72
N LEU A 86 8.96 11.70 0.79
CA LEU A 86 7.53 11.99 0.82
C LEU A 86 6.76 11.04 1.73
N THR A 87 7.18 9.80 1.81
CA THR A 87 6.41 8.79 2.57
C THR A 87 7.18 8.17 3.73
N GLY A 88 8.50 8.31 3.74
CA GLY A 88 9.31 7.63 4.73
C GLY A 88 9.53 6.16 4.42
N LEU A 89 9.03 5.68 3.29
CA LEU A 89 9.07 4.27 2.94
C LEU A 89 10.03 4.00 1.79
N SER A 90 10.64 2.81 1.80
CA SER A 90 11.37 2.32 0.65
C SER A 90 10.37 1.88 -0.42
N PHE A 91 10.87 1.61 -1.63
CA PHE A 91 10.00 1.10 -2.69
C PHE A 91 9.29 -0.18 -2.26
N SER A 92 10.02 -1.12 -1.68
CA SER A 92 9.44 -2.40 -1.25
C SER A 92 8.33 -2.20 -0.21
N SER A 93 8.58 -1.35 0.76
CA SER A 93 7.59 -1.08 1.81
C SER A 93 6.37 -0.35 1.24
N PHE A 94 6.61 0.56 0.32
CA PHE A 94 5.54 1.31 -0.33
C PHE A 94 4.61 0.37 -1.09
N VAL A 95 5.18 -0.51 -1.90
CA VAL A 95 4.40 -1.48 -2.67
C VAL A 95 3.65 -2.42 -1.73
N ARG A 96 4.33 -2.89 -0.68
CA ARG A 96 3.72 -3.82 0.28
C ARG A 96 2.52 -3.18 0.97
N ASN A 97 2.64 -1.92 1.37
CA ASN A 97 1.52 -1.24 2.00
C ASN A 97 0.30 -1.17 1.10
N ILE A 98 0.52 -0.84 -0.17
CA ILE A 98 -0.59 -0.74 -1.11
C ILE A 98 -1.21 -2.11 -1.35
N ARG A 99 -0.38 -3.14 -1.48
CA ARG A 99 -0.87 -4.50 -1.71
C ARG A 99 -1.67 -5.02 -0.51
N MET A 100 -1.21 -4.75 0.70
CA MET A 100 -1.93 -5.20 1.89
C MET A 100 -3.27 -4.49 2.04
N LYS A 101 -3.33 -3.22 1.71
CA LYS A 101 -4.60 -2.50 1.73
C LYS A 101 -5.56 -3.05 0.69
N ALA A 102 -5.05 -3.37 -0.48
CA ALA A 102 -5.87 -3.99 -1.52
C ALA A 102 -6.37 -5.36 -1.08
N ALA A 103 -5.54 -6.11 -0.38
CA ALA A 103 -5.94 -7.42 0.15
C ALA A 103 -7.11 -7.27 1.13
N CYS A 104 -7.02 -6.30 2.04
CA CYS A 104 -8.10 -6.04 2.98
C CYS A 104 -9.40 -5.70 2.25
N ARG A 105 -9.30 -4.86 1.22
CA ARG A 105 -10.48 -4.47 0.46
C ARG A 105 -11.10 -5.67 -0.25
N ILE A 106 -10.29 -6.53 -0.84
CA ILE A 106 -10.79 -7.72 -1.51
C ILE A 106 -11.53 -8.62 -0.52
N MET A 107 -10.97 -8.81 0.66
CA MET A 107 -11.61 -9.61 1.69
C MET A 107 -12.94 -9.01 2.12
N GLU A 108 -13.00 -7.70 2.24
CA GLU A 108 -14.23 -7.04 2.64
C GLU A 108 -15.32 -7.12 1.56
N GLU A 109 -14.90 -7.00 0.31
CA GLU A 109 -15.86 -7.03 -0.80
C GLU A 109 -16.40 -8.43 -1.06
N LYS A 110 -15.53 -9.43 -1.00
CA LYS A 110 -15.92 -10.79 -1.36
C LYS A 110 -16.42 -11.61 -0.18
N LYS A 111 -16.05 -11.24 1.02
CA LYS A 111 -16.47 -11.82 2.28
C LYS A 111 -16.13 -13.31 2.45
N GLN A 112 -16.40 -14.14 1.45
CA GLN A 112 -16.03 -15.54 1.48
C GLN A 112 -15.00 -15.78 0.40
N VAL A 113 -13.73 -15.67 0.77
CA VAL A 113 -12.63 -15.77 -0.17
C VAL A 113 -11.51 -16.54 0.51
N LYS A 114 -10.81 -17.33 -0.28
CA LYS A 114 -9.65 -18.07 0.23
C LYS A 114 -8.47 -17.12 0.35
N ILE A 115 -7.70 -17.29 1.42
CA ILE A 115 -6.52 -16.45 1.64
C ILE A 115 -5.54 -16.56 0.48
N SER A 116 -5.39 -17.78 -0.09
CA SER A 116 -4.51 -17.95 -1.24
C SER A 116 -4.97 -17.14 -2.46
N GLU A 117 -6.29 -17.05 -2.65
CA GLU A 117 -6.83 -16.25 -3.74
C GLU A 117 -6.53 -14.77 -3.54
N VAL A 118 -6.65 -14.30 -2.30
CA VAL A 118 -6.30 -12.93 -1.98
C VAL A 118 -4.82 -12.67 -2.26
N ALA A 119 -3.98 -13.61 -1.84
CA ALA A 119 -2.53 -13.47 -2.05
C ALA A 119 -2.20 -13.32 -3.53
N TYR A 120 -2.76 -14.17 -4.36
CA TYR A 120 -2.50 -14.11 -5.80
C TYR A 120 -3.04 -12.82 -6.41
N ALA A 121 -4.20 -12.38 -5.97
CA ALA A 121 -4.81 -11.16 -6.51
C ALA A 121 -4.01 -9.91 -6.24
N VAL A 122 -3.21 -9.91 -5.18
CA VAL A 122 -2.39 -8.74 -4.84
C VAL A 122 -0.91 -8.98 -5.12
N GLY A 123 -0.60 -9.94 -5.99
CA GLY A 123 0.74 -10.09 -6.53
C GLY A 123 1.70 -10.94 -5.73
N TYR A 124 1.20 -11.79 -4.86
CA TYR A 124 2.03 -12.73 -4.13
C TYR A 124 1.79 -14.13 -4.69
N ASN A 125 2.86 -14.80 -5.08
CA ASN A 125 2.72 -16.18 -5.59
C ASN A 125 2.99 -17.24 -4.53
N ASP A 126 3.24 -16.83 -3.29
CA ASP A 126 3.39 -17.72 -2.16
C ASP A 126 2.46 -17.26 -1.04
N PRO A 127 1.35 -17.98 -0.80
CA PRO A 127 0.39 -17.55 0.23
C PRO A 127 0.99 -17.48 1.64
N ARG A 128 1.99 -18.31 1.93
CA ARG A 128 2.61 -18.27 3.25
C ARG A 128 3.41 -16.99 3.44
N TYR A 129 4.12 -16.59 2.40
CA TYR A 129 4.85 -15.33 2.46
C TYR A 129 3.88 -14.16 2.57
N PHE A 130 2.78 -14.21 1.81
CA PHE A 130 1.74 -13.20 1.92
C PHE A 130 1.22 -13.10 3.36
N THR A 131 0.92 -14.25 3.97
CA THR A 131 0.40 -14.28 5.34
C THR A 131 1.36 -13.60 6.31
N ASN A 132 2.66 -13.89 6.17
CA ASN A 132 3.66 -13.28 7.02
C ASN A 132 3.72 -11.77 6.83
N CYS A 133 3.67 -11.32 5.58
CA CYS A 133 3.67 -9.89 5.29
C CYS A 133 2.40 -9.22 5.81
N PHE A 134 1.26 -9.88 5.66
CA PHE A 134 0.00 -9.34 6.13
C PHE A 134 0.03 -9.15 7.65
N LYS A 135 0.49 -10.17 8.36
CA LYS A 135 0.58 -10.06 9.82
C LYS A 135 1.50 -8.92 10.24
N LYS A 136 2.61 -8.77 9.54
CA LYS A 136 3.59 -7.74 9.85
C LYS A 136 3.05 -6.34 9.61
N GLU A 137 2.32 -6.14 8.51
CA GLU A 137 1.81 -4.82 8.13
C GLU A 137 0.50 -4.48 8.82
N ILE A 138 -0.38 -5.44 8.97
CA ILE A 138 -1.73 -5.21 9.48
C ILE A 138 -1.81 -5.48 10.99
N GLY A 139 -0.95 -6.34 11.50
CA GLY A 139 -0.92 -6.64 12.93
C GLY A 139 -1.74 -7.86 13.32
N MET A 140 -2.36 -8.53 12.36
CA MET A 140 -3.10 -9.75 12.62
C MET A 140 -3.06 -10.65 11.39
N MET A 141 -3.37 -11.93 11.59
CA MET A 141 -3.40 -12.87 10.48
C MET A 141 -4.57 -12.58 9.56
N PRO A 142 -4.46 -12.92 8.26
CA PRO A 142 -5.58 -12.69 7.34
C PRO A 142 -6.87 -13.37 7.78
N GLY A 143 -6.78 -14.58 8.32
CA GLY A 143 -7.97 -15.26 8.83
C GLY A 143 -8.62 -14.54 9.98
N GLU A 144 -7.81 -13.99 10.86
CA GLU A 144 -8.33 -13.20 11.97
C GLU A 144 -9.00 -11.93 11.48
N TYR A 145 -8.43 -11.32 10.46
CA TYR A 145 -9.01 -10.11 9.88
C TYR A 145 -10.39 -10.40 9.30
N LEU A 146 -10.51 -11.51 8.56
CA LEU A 146 -11.80 -11.92 8.02
C LEU A 146 -12.83 -12.12 9.13
N GLU A 147 -12.42 -12.80 10.18
CA GLU A 147 -13.32 -13.08 11.29
C GLU A 147 -13.77 -11.82 11.99
N LYS A 148 -12.84 -10.93 12.28
CA LYS A 148 -13.12 -9.76 13.08
C LYS A 148 -13.89 -8.66 12.33
N PHE A 149 -13.53 -8.45 11.08
CA PHE A 149 -13.99 -7.26 10.38
C PHE A 149 -14.87 -7.53 9.18
N VAL A 150 -14.96 -8.79 8.75
CA VAL A 150 -15.66 -9.09 7.50
C VAL A 150 -16.87 -9.98 7.73
N THR A 151 -16.70 -11.07 8.47
CA THR A 151 -17.78 -12.07 8.59
C THR A 151 -18.72 -11.79 9.76
N LYS A 152 -18.51 -10.76 10.49
CA LYS A 152 -19.40 -10.40 11.60
C LYS A 152 -20.71 -9.80 11.13
#